data_115e25dd8a640411a7764f4a2d6b2350
#
_entry.id   115e25dd8a640411a7764f4a2d6b2350
#
_cell.length_a   1.000
_cell.length_b   1.000
_cell.length_c   1.000
_cell.angle_alpha   90.00
_cell.angle_beta   90.00
_cell.angle_gamma   90.00
#
_symmetry.space_group_name_H-M   'P 1'
#
loop_
_entity.id
_entity.type
_entity.pdbx_description
1 polymer ?
#
loop_
_entity_poly.entity_id
_entity_poly.type
_entity_poly.pdbx_seq_one_letter_code
_entity_poly.pdbx_strand_id
1 'polypeptide(L)'
;MGSDVKIARALISVTDKTGVVDFARTLVDDFGVEIISTGGTARAIEDAGVPVTPIEEFTGYPEMMDGRVKTLHPKVHGALLARRDSEQHMQEAAQHGIKLIDLVVVNLYEFEKTVANPEVTFADAIEQIDIGGPSMLRSAAKNATSVTVISDPCLLYTSPSPRD
;
A
#
# COMPACT_ATOMS: atom_id res chain seq x y z
N MET A 1 -6.48 -25.00 7.24
CA MET A 1 -7.27 -24.00 7.97
C MET A 1 -6.40 -22.74 8.03
N GLY A 2 -6.77 -21.71 7.28
CA GLY A 2 -6.09 -20.42 7.38
C GLY A 2 -6.38 -19.84 8.75
N SER A 3 -5.33 -19.51 9.52
CA SER A 3 -5.52 -18.69 10.70
C SER A 3 -6.01 -17.31 10.22
N ASP A 4 -7.12 -16.83 10.74
CA ASP A 4 -7.63 -15.48 10.46
C ASP A 4 -6.52 -14.49 10.81
N VAL A 5 -5.86 -13.95 9.78
CA VAL A 5 -4.83 -12.92 9.97
C VAL A 5 -5.55 -11.62 10.28
N LYS A 6 -5.44 -11.16 11.52
CA LYS A 6 -5.97 -9.85 11.89
C LYS A 6 -5.18 -8.76 11.15
N ILE A 7 -5.88 -7.93 10.38
CA ILE A 7 -5.28 -6.75 9.76
C ILE A 7 -5.00 -5.72 10.86
N ALA A 8 -3.72 -5.51 11.14
CA ALA A 8 -3.27 -4.50 12.11
C ALA A 8 -2.73 -3.24 11.39
N ARG A 9 -2.19 -3.40 10.18
CA ARG A 9 -1.59 -2.31 9.42
C ARG A 9 -1.88 -2.44 7.93
N ALA A 10 -2.31 -1.32 7.32
CA ALA A 10 -2.60 -1.21 5.89
C ALA A 10 -1.70 -0.17 5.23
N LEU A 11 -1.17 -0.48 4.05
CA LEU A 11 -0.53 0.48 3.17
C LEU A 11 -1.48 0.84 2.04
N ILE A 12 -1.81 2.12 1.93
CA ILE A 12 -2.75 2.64 0.93
C ILE A 12 -2.03 3.65 0.04
N SER A 13 -1.92 3.34 -1.25
CA SER A 13 -1.29 4.20 -2.25
C SER A 13 -2.04 4.07 -3.57
N VAL A 14 -2.91 5.03 -3.87
CA VAL A 14 -3.82 4.96 -5.00
C VAL A 14 -3.75 6.20 -5.89
N THR A 15 -3.86 6.00 -7.19
CA THR A 15 -4.02 7.07 -8.18
C THR A 15 -5.49 7.50 -8.24
N ASP A 16 -6.39 6.56 -8.48
CA ASP A 16 -7.84 6.76 -8.33
C ASP A 16 -8.21 6.66 -6.85
N LYS A 17 -8.65 7.77 -6.29
CA LYS A 17 -8.97 7.93 -4.86
C LYS A 17 -10.46 7.70 -4.54
N THR A 18 -11.23 7.20 -5.50
CA THR A 18 -12.66 6.93 -5.29
C THR A 18 -12.86 5.98 -4.11
N GLY A 19 -13.62 6.43 -3.11
CA GLY A 19 -13.96 5.64 -1.92
C GLY A 19 -12.83 5.39 -0.92
N VAL A 20 -11.59 5.82 -1.21
CA VAL A 20 -10.43 5.51 -0.36
C VAL A 20 -10.51 6.12 1.04
N VAL A 21 -11.06 7.33 1.15
CA VAL A 21 -11.18 8.03 2.44
C VAL A 21 -12.18 7.32 3.35
N ASP A 22 -13.34 6.95 2.83
CA ASP A 22 -14.35 6.23 3.62
C ASP A 22 -13.84 4.84 4.03
N PHE A 23 -13.13 4.17 3.14
CA PHE A 23 -12.52 2.89 3.43
C PHE A 23 -11.44 3.03 4.53
N ALA A 24 -10.54 4.01 4.42
CA ALA A 24 -9.52 4.28 5.44
C ALA A 24 -10.15 4.61 6.79
N ARG A 25 -11.21 5.42 6.81
CA ARG A 25 -11.97 5.75 8.02
C ARG A 25 -12.56 4.51 8.68
N THR A 26 -13.20 3.65 7.91
CA THR A 26 -13.74 2.38 8.40
C THR A 26 -12.64 1.49 9.00
N LEU A 27 -11.49 1.38 8.33
CA LEU A 27 -10.36 0.61 8.85
C LEU A 27 -9.87 1.14 10.21
N VAL A 28 -9.79 2.45 10.36
CA VAL A 28 -9.34 3.07 11.62
C VAL A 28 -10.41 2.97 12.71
N ASP A 29 -11.61 3.46 12.42
CA ASP A 29 -12.66 3.66 13.44
C ASP A 29 -13.27 2.33 13.91
N ASP A 30 -13.53 1.41 12.97
CA ASP A 30 -14.22 0.15 13.28
C ASP A 30 -13.25 -0.99 13.61
N PHE A 31 -12.03 -0.96 13.05
CA PHE A 31 -11.09 -2.07 13.17
C PHE A 31 -9.76 -1.72 13.85
N GLY A 32 -9.50 -0.44 14.12
CA GLY A 32 -8.27 0.02 14.77
C GLY A 32 -7.00 -0.23 13.94
N VAL A 33 -7.11 -0.21 12.61
CA VAL A 33 -5.99 -0.44 11.69
C VAL A 33 -5.14 0.80 11.57
N GLU A 34 -3.82 0.67 11.69
CA GLU A 34 -2.87 1.73 11.38
C GLU A 34 -2.75 1.90 9.86
N ILE A 35 -2.93 3.12 9.37
CA ILE A 35 -2.81 3.44 7.94
C ILE A 35 -1.43 4.03 7.65
N ILE A 36 -0.73 3.45 6.68
CA ILE A 36 0.47 4.01 6.07
C ILE A 36 0.09 4.44 4.66
N SER A 37 0.54 5.61 4.22
CA SER A 37 0.20 6.10 2.88
C SER A 37 1.29 6.97 2.27
N THR A 38 1.14 7.25 0.98
CA THR A 38 2.12 8.00 0.18
C THR A 38 1.49 9.26 -0.43
N GLY A 39 2.27 10.31 -0.54
CA GLY A 39 2.02 11.50 -1.36
C GLY A 39 0.58 12.03 -1.28
N GLY A 40 -0.08 12.15 -2.45
CA GLY A 40 -1.44 12.69 -2.54
C GLY A 40 -2.52 11.82 -1.88
N THR A 41 -2.31 10.51 -1.73
CA THR A 41 -3.24 9.64 -1.00
C THR A 41 -3.18 9.93 0.50
N ALA A 42 -1.97 10.07 1.05
CA ALA A 42 -1.78 10.42 2.45
C ALA A 42 -2.47 11.76 2.79
N ARG A 43 -2.25 12.78 1.96
CA ARG A 43 -2.91 14.09 2.13
C ARG A 43 -4.44 14.00 2.09
N ALA A 44 -5.00 13.26 1.15
CA ALA A 44 -6.45 13.11 1.04
C ALA A 44 -7.07 12.44 2.28
N ILE A 45 -6.38 11.47 2.87
CA ILE A 45 -6.80 10.79 4.09
C ILE A 45 -6.67 11.74 5.30
N GLU A 46 -5.55 12.44 5.41
CA GLU A 46 -5.25 13.40 6.49
C GLU A 46 -6.22 14.58 6.48
N ASP A 47 -6.46 15.19 5.30
CA ASP A 47 -7.39 16.31 5.13
C ASP A 47 -8.83 15.94 5.53
N ALA A 48 -9.18 14.68 5.45
CA ALA A 48 -10.46 14.15 5.91
C ALA A 48 -10.48 13.84 7.44
N GLY A 49 -9.40 14.15 8.16
CA GLY A 49 -9.30 13.92 9.60
C GLY A 49 -9.09 12.47 10.01
N VAL A 50 -8.66 11.60 9.09
CA VAL A 50 -8.33 10.21 9.40
C VAL A 50 -6.84 10.09 9.71
N PRO A 51 -6.45 9.48 10.84
CA PRO A 51 -5.04 9.29 11.18
C PRO A 51 -4.31 8.47 10.10
N VAL A 52 -3.16 8.97 9.67
CA VAL A 52 -2.31 8.33 8.67
C VAL A 52 -0.85 8.58 8.98
N THR A 53 -0.01 7.55 8.80
CA THR A 53 1.45 7.65 8.91
C THR A 53 2.03 7.81 7.50
N PRO A 54 2.72 8.91 7.21
CA PRO A 54 3.44 9.07 5.94
C PRO A 54 4.49 7.97 5.75
N ILE A 55 4.70 7.55 4.50
CA ILE A 55 5.66 6.48 4.18
C ILE A 55 7.09 6.82 4.62
N GLU A 56 7.46 8.10 4.59
CA GLU A 56 8.78 8.59 5.00
C GLU A 56 9.00 8.39 6.50
N GLU A 57 7.97 8.57 7.30
CA GLU A 57 8.01 8.30 8.75
C GLU A 57 8.10 6.80 9.01
N PHE A 58 7.35 5.99 8.27
CA PHE A 58 7.37 4.53 8.40
C PHE A 58 8.73 3.93 8.04
N THR A 59 9.34 4.40 6.97
CA THR A 59 10.66 3.91 6.52
C THR A 59 11.81 4.55 7.29
N GLY A 60 11.61 5.78 7.78
CA GLY A 60 12.68 6.65 8.29
C GLY A 60 13.57 7.19 7.17
N TYR A 61 13.09 7.20 5.92
CA TYR A 61 13.85 7.61 4.76
C TYR A 61 13.05 8.59 3.89
N PRO A 62 13.63 9.72 3.46
CA PRO A 62 12.90 10.71 2.67
C PRO A 62 12.58 10.19 1.26
N GLU A 63 11.52 10.71 0.69
CA GLU A 63 11.25 10.58 -0.73
C GLU A 63 12.37 11.25 -1.54
N MET A 64 12.79 10.60 -2.62
CA MET A 64 13.89 11.09 -3.46
C MET A 64 13.51 11.04 -4.94
N MET A 65 14.27 11.82 -5.74
CA MET A 65 14.16 11.80 -7.21
C MET A 65 12.74 12.09 -7.68
N ASP A 66 12.14 13.16 -7.13
CA ASP A 66 10.78 13.60 -7.45
C ASP A 66 9.71 12.50 -7.26
N GLY A 67 9.87 11.69 -6.21
CA GLY A 67 8.93 10.62 -5.86
C GLY A 67 9.15 9.29 -6.57
N ARG A 68 10.18 9.18 -7.43
CA ARG A 68 10.51 7.90 -8.07
C ARG A 68 10.97 6.84 -7.07
N VAL A 69 11.54 7.26 -5.94
CA VAL A 69 11.99 6.37 -4.86
C VAL A 69 11.31 6.76 -3.56
N LYS A 70 10.37 5.95 -3.10
CA LYS A 70 9.68 6.09 -1.82
C LYS A 70 9.24 4.76 -1.20
N THR A 71 8.65 3.87 -1.97
CA THR A 71 8.19 2.55 -1.51
C THR A 71 9.16 1.42 -1.81
N LEU A 72 10.14 1.64 -2.69
CA LEU A 72 11.24 0.70 -2.95
C LEU A 72 12.25 0.74 -1.80
N HIS A 73 11.85 0.20 -0.67
CA HIS A 73 12.63 0.24 0.56
C HIS A 73 12.55 -1.10 1.30
N PRO A 74 13.64 -1.59 1.91
CA PRO A 74 13.63 -2.86 2.64
C PRO A 74 12.57 -2.95 3.74
N LYS A 75 12.27 -1.86 4.44
CA LYS A 75 11.22 -1.85 5.46
C LYS A 75 9.82 -2.06 4.87
N VAL A 76 9.54 -1.57 3.67
CA VAL A 76 8.27 -1.80 2.98
C VAL A 76 8.18 -3.23 2.47
N HIS A 77 9.15 -3.65 1.66
CA HIS A 77 9.13 -4.99 1.07
C HIS A 77 9.37 -6.10 2.09
N GLY A 78 10.18 -5.85 3.11
CA GLY A 78 10.33 -6.76 4.25
C GLY A 78 9.02 -6.92 5.03
N ALA A 79 8.27 -5.83 5.23
CA ALA A 79 6.96 -5.86 5.88
C ALA A 79 5.92 -6.70 5.12
N LEU A 80 6.02 -6.72 3.77
CA LEU A 80 5.13 -7.49 2.90
C LEU A 80 5.58 -8.94 2.72
N LEU A 81 6.91 -9.18 2.61
CA LEU A 81 7.48 -10.48 2.25
C LEU A 81 7.78 -11.38 3.45
N ALA A 82 7.84 -10.84 4.66
CA ALA A 82 8.13 -11.62 5.85
C ALA A 82 7.03 -12.69 6.09
N ARG A 83 7.42 -13.95 6.03
CA ARG A 83 6.53 -15.08 6.29
C ARG A 83 6.21 -15.15 7.79
N ARG A 84 4.91 -15.07 8.12
CA ARG A 84 4.44 -15.07 9.51
C ARG A 84 4.65 -16.41 10.23
N ASP A 85 4.73 -17.51 9.47
CA ASP A 85 4.98 -18.86 9.93
C ASP A 85 6.47 -19.22 10.07
N SER A 86 7.38 -18.29 9.72
CA SER A 86 8.83 -18.46 9.83
C SER A 86 9.36 -17.68 11.03
N GLU A 87 9.82 -18.38 12.05
CA GLU A 87 10.44 -17.78 13.23
C GLU A 87 11.67 -16.93 12.85
N GLN A 88 12.49 -17.42 11.92
CA GLN A 88 13.63 -16.68 11.41
C GLN A 88 13.22 -15.35 10.79
N HIS A 89 12.19 -15.32 9.92
CA HIS A 89 11.73 -14.07 9.31
C HIS A 89 11.17 -13.10 10.36
N MET A 90 10.49 -13.60 11.39
CA MET A 90 9.98 -12.76 12.47
C MET A 90 11.11 -12.17 13.32
N GLN A 91 12.16 -12.94 13.60
CA GLN A 91 13.35 -12.46 14.31
C GLN A 91 14.10 -11.39 13.48
N GLU A 92 14.31 -11.64 12.19
CA GLU A 92 14.96 -10.67 11.28
C GLU A 92 14.15 -9.39 11.16
N ALA A 93 12.82 -9.48 11.03
CA ALA A 93 11.95 -8.32 10.99
C ALA A 93 12.06 -7.48 12.28
N ALA A 94 12.05 -8.13 13.44
CA ALA A 94 12.21 -7.45 14.72
C ALA A 94 13.61 -6.81 14.85
N GLN A 95 14.67 -7.52 14.47
CA GLN A 95 16.05 -7.04 14.53
C GLN A 95 16.26 -5.78 13.67
N HIS A 96 15.60 -5.71 12.51
CA HIS A 96 15.72 -4.58 11.57
C HIS A 96 14.61 -3.51 11.76
N GLY A 97 13.78 -3.63 12.80
CA GLY A 97 12.70 -2.68 13.08
C GLY A 97 11.64 -2.65 11.98
N ILE A 98 11.38 -3.78 11.32
CA ILE A 98 10.38 -3.90 10.28
C ILE A 98 9.02 -4.18 10.91
N LYS A 99 8.10 -3.22 10.78
CA LYS A 99 6.71 -3.38 11.18
C LYS A 99 5.93 -4.04 10.04
N LEU A 100 5.22 -5.14 10.33
CA LEU A 100 4.53 -5.92 9.30
C LEU A 100 3.32 -5.17 8.73
N ILE A 101 3.07 -5.36 7.43
CA ILE A 101 1.90 -4.83 6.71
C ILE A 101 1.02 -6.03 6.30
N ASP A 102 -0.28 -5.94 6.58
CA ASP A 102 -1.24 -7.03 6.41
C ASP A 102 -2.20 -6.79 5.25
N LEU A 103 -2.38 -5.53 4.85
CA LEU A 103 -3.24 -5.10 3.76
C LEU A 103 -2.51 -4.10 2.86
N VAL A 104 -2.60 -4.31 1.55
CA VAL A 104 -2.12 -3.37 0.53
C VAL A 104 -3.28 -2.94 -0.33
N VAL A 105 -3.52 -1.64 -0.40
CA VAL A 105 -4.50 -1.01 -1.30
C VAL A 105 -3.73 -0.15 -2.29
N VAL A 106 -3.59 -0.65 -3.50
CA VAL A 106 -2.79 -0.02 -4.56
C VAL A 106 -3.52 -0.17 -5.89
N ASN A 107 -3.88 0.94 -6.52
CA ASN A 107 -4.18 0.95 -7.94
C ASN A 107 -3.03 1.61 -8.71
N LEU A 108 -2.81 1.15 -9.92
CA LEU A 108 -1.66 1.55 -10.71
C LEU A 108 -1.91 2.86 -11.45
N TYR A 109 -0.85 3.47 -11.97
CA TYR A 109 -0.93 4.63 -12.83
C TYR A 109 -1.72 4.31 -14.11
N GLU A 110 -2.48 5.30 -14.58
CA GLU A 110 -3.34 5.17 -15.77
C GLU A 110 -2.52 5.33 -17.07
N PHE A 111 -1.50 4.49 -17.24
CA PHE A 111 -0.61 4.52 -18.40
C PHE A 111 -1.38 4.48 -19.72
N GLU A 112 -2.36 3.58 -19.84
CA GLU A 112 -3.18 3.44 -21.04
C GLU A 112 -3.98 4.71 -21.37
N LYS A 113 -4.55 5.37 -20.36
CA LYS A 113 -5.26 6.65 -20.56
C LYS A 113 -4.30 7.76 -20.96
N THR A 114 -3.12 7.78 -20.38
CA THR A 114 -2.10 8.78 -20.70
C THR A 114 -1.65 8.65 -22.15
N VAL A 115 -1.28 7.44 -22.60
CA VAL A 115 -0.82 7.23 -23.98
C VAL A 115 -1.92 7.33 -25.03
N ALA A 116 -3.19 7.22 -24.63
CA ALA A 116 -4.32 7.45 -25.51
C ALA A 116 -4.58 8.95 -25.79
N ASN A 117 -3.99 9.85 -24.99
CA ASN A 117 -4.08 11.27 -25.24
C ASN A 117 -3.11 11.69 -26.37
N PRO A 118 -3.60 12.23 -27.51
CA PRO A 118 -2.75 12.61 -28.63
C PRO A 118 -1.77 13.74 -28.33
N GLU A 119 -2.02 14.52 -27.26
CA GLU A 119 -1.14 15.62 -26.84
C GLU A 119 -0.05 15.18 -25.86
N VAL A 120 0.00 13.90 -25.46
CA VAL A 120 1.00 13.42 -24.52
C VAL A 120 2.39 13.40 -25.17
N THR A 121 3.39 13.90 -24.46
CA THR A 121 4.78 13.76 -24.90
C THR A 121 5.33 12.39 -24.53
N PHE A 122 6.38 11.96 -25.22
CA PHE A 122 7.06 10.70 -24.88
C PHE A 122 7.61 10.74 -23.44
N ALA A 123 8.11 11.90 -22.99
CA ALA A 123 8.60 12.07 -21.63
C ALA A 123 7.48 11.87 -20.60
N ASP A 124 6.30 12.46 -20.83
CA ASP A 124 5.13 12.30 -19.96
C ASP A 124 4.68 10.84 -19.89
N ALA A 125 4.69 10.14 -21.04
CA ALA A 125 4.33 8.73 -21.07
C ALA A 125 5.33 7.87 -20.27
N ILE A 126 6.62 8.16 -20.35
CA ILE A 126 7.65 7.46 -19.56
C ILE A 126 7.46 7.70 -18.05
N GLU A 127 7.09 8.92 -17.63
CA GLU A 127 6.84 9.22 -16.20
C GLU A 127 5.61 8.48 -15.64
N GLN A 128 4.70 8.00 -16.48
CA GLN A 128 3.56 7.17 -16.05
C GLN A 128 3.90 5.68 -15.87
N ILE A 129 5.15 5.29 -16.08
CA ILE A 129 5.58 3.92 -15.76
C ILE A 129 5.68 3.78 -14.24
N ASP A 130 4.73 3.05 -13.67
CA ASP A 130 4.67 2.80 -12.24
C ASP A 130 5.65 1.68 -11.85
N ILE A 131 6.56 1.98 -10.95
CA ILE A 131 7.53 1.01 -10.43
C ILE A 131 7.10 0.50 -9.04
N GLY A 132 6.74 1.40 -8.15
CA GLY A 132 6.44 1.08 -6.76
C GLY A 132 5.17 0.27 -6.58
N GLY A 133 4.10 0.64 -7.24
CA GLY A 133 2.81 -0.06 -7.18
C GLY A 133 2.91 -1.52 -7.59
N PRO A 134 3.36 -1.84 -8.81
CA PRO A 134 3.56 -3.22 -9.24
C PRO A 134 4.49 -4.02 -8.35
N SER A 135 5.57 -3.41 -7.85
CA SER A 135 6.51 -4.07 -6.94
C SER A 135 5.85 -4.48 -5.62
N MET A 136 5.03 -3.59 -5.03
CA MET A 136 4.26 -3.89 -3.82
C MET A 136 3.22 -4.98 -4.05
N LEU A 137 2.49 -4.94 -5.16
CA LEU A 137 1.52 -5.98 -5.51
C LEU A 137 2.18 -7.34 -5.67
N ARG A 138 3.33 -7.42 -6.33
CA ARG A 138 4.09 -8.66 -6.49
C ARG A 138 4.60 -9.20 -5.15
N SER A 139 5.11 -8.33 -4.28
CA SER A 139 5.56 -8.72 -2.93
C SER A 139 4.41 -9.26 -2.08
N ALA A 140 3.27 -8.58 -2.08
CA ALA A 140 2.08 -9.01 -1.37
C ALA A 140 1.53 -10.35 -1.92
N ALA A 141 1.45 -10.49 -3.24
CA ALA A 141 1.01 -11.73 -3.89
C ALA A 141 1.92 -12.92 -3.54
N LYS A 142 3.25 -12.69 -3.44
CA LYS A 142 4.19 -13.73 -3.01
C LYS A 142 3.98 -14.21 -1.57
N ASN A 143 3.31 -13.40 -0.75
CA ASN A 143 2.97 -13.70 0.64
C ASN A 143 1.45 -13.67 0.88
N ALA A 144 0.66 -14.14 -0.08
CA ALA A 144 -0.81 -14.08 -0.07
C ALA A 144 -1.47 -14.81 1.12
N THR A 145 -0.75 -15.69 1.81
CA THR A 145 -1.21 -16.32 3.05
C THR A 145 -1.26 -15.35 4.24
N SER A 146 -0.56 -14.22 4.15
CA SER A 146 -0.41 -13.24 5.24
C SER A 146 -0.80 -11.83 4.87
N VAL A 147 -0.85 -11.49 3.57
CA VAL A 147 -1.10 -10.14 3.07
C VAL A 147 -2.27 -10.15 2.10
N THR A 148 -3.28 -9.33 2.39
CA THR A 148 -4.41 -9.10 1.49
C THR A 148 -4.10 -7.94 0.53
N VAL A 149 -4.60 -8.04 -0.70
CA VAL A 149 -4.39 -7.01 -1.75
C VAL A 149 -5.74 -6.53 -2.27
N ILE A 150 -5.90 -5.22 -2.38
CA ILE A 150 -6.99 -4.57 -3.09
C ILE A 150 -6.36 -3.68 -4.17
N SER A 151 -6.67 -3.95 -5.44
CA SER A 151 -6.08 -3.26 -6.59
C SER A 151 -7.07 -2.45 -7.42
N ASP A 152 -8.34 -2.45 -7.07
CA ASP A 152 -9.41 -1.75 -7.79
C ASP A 152 -10.36 -1.06 -6.79
N PRO A 153 -10.78 0.20 -7.01
CA PRO A 153 -11.73 0.89 -6.15
C PRO A 153 -13.05 0.14 -5.95
N CYS A 154 -13.51 -0.61 -6.93
CA CYS A 154 -14.71 -1.44 -6.81
C CYS A 154 -14.59 -2.50 -5.72
N LEU A 155 -13.38 -3.01 -5.46
CA LEU A 155 -13.13 -4.03 -4.44
C LEU A 155 -13.21 -3.48 -3.01
N LEU A 156 -13.14 -2.17 -2.82
CA LEU A 156 -13.28 -1.55 -1.50
C LEU A 156 -14.67 -1.82 -0.87
N TYR A 157 -15.68 -2.01 -1.71
CA TYR A 157 -17.06 -2.26 -1.28
C TYR A 157 -17.46 -3.74 -1.31
N THR A 158 -16.67 -4.58 -1.98
CA THR A 158 -16.96 -6.00 -2.20
C THR A 158 -15.95 -6.94 -1.56
N SER A 159 -14.91 -6.39 -0.92
CA SER A 159 -13.94 -7.19 -0.20
C SER A 159 -14.65 -7.94 0.93
N PRO A 160 -14.48 -9.26 1.04
CA PRO A 160 -15.07 -10.01 2.13
C PRO A 160 -14.63 -9.43 3.47
N SER A 161 -15.56 -9.36 4.40
CA SER A 161 -15.24 -8.99 5.77
C SER A 161 -14.17 -9.95 6.31
N PRO A 162 -13.23 -9.49 7.14
CA PRO A 162 -12.29 -10.38 7.82
C PRO A 162 -12.95 -11.48 8.67
N ARG A 163 -14.28 -11.50 8.71
CA ARG A 163 -15.10 -12.49 9.46
C ARG A 163 -15.82 -13.49 8.57
N ASP A 164 -15.70 -13.38 7.23
CA ASP A 164 -16.34 -14.30 6.28
C ASP A 164 -15.32 -15.36 5.79
#